data_69f6f8c18bc50d179afdd87ddb2b3daa
#
_entry.id   69f6f8c18bc50d179afdd87ddb2b3daa
#
_cell.length_a   1.000
_cell.length_b   1.000
_cell.length_c   1.000
_cell.angle_alpha   90.00
_cell.angle_beta   90.00
_cell.angle_gamma   90.00
#
_symmetry.space_group_name_H-M   'P 1'
#
loop_
_entity.id
_entity.type
_entity.pdbx_description
1 polymer ?
#
loop_
_entity_poly.entity_id
_entity_poly.type
_entity_poly.pdbx_seq_one_letter_code
_entity_poly.pdbx_strand_id
1 'polypeptide(L)'
;DFKMESEEWKVESGEWSEEGDRLFKNTDTNGRFHSDWCSMIYSRLLLARNLLTDDGVIFISIDDNEVDNLRKICDELFGNTNFIAFLTVIVKTKGRRYGGFAKTHEQVIVYGKNVEQVKLNEIEVEGKKFQFSDENGGFNVQDLRNQNARAFNSTNRPNLRYPFYVDTEDKDNNGFCKVYLKKKEGLTEVYPITVNGFDSVWRWGKKEKASEHLSELAARIGTDGIIRIYQKMRKLTEEPKTVLINKEYISIKGTREIQNILGIGIFDFPKPLNLIKLFESIATSENSIILDFFSGSATTAHAVMQLNAEDGGHRK
;
A
#
# COMPACT_ATOMS: atom_id res chain seq x y z
N ASP A 1 -1.24 3.61 -25.69
CA ASP A 1 -1.44 3.31 -27.10
C ASP A 1 -2.29 2.05 -27.25
N PHE A 2 -3.58 2.24 -27.61
CA PHE A 2 -4.43 1.14 -27.94
C PHE A 2 -4.13 0.68 -29.37
N LYS A 3 -3.61 -0.53 -29.52
CA LYS A 3 -3.38 -1.18 -30.82
C LYS A 3 -4.22 -2.44 -30.88
N MET A 4 -5.00 -2.59 -31.89
CA MET A 4 -5.58 -3.89 -32.27
C MET A 4 -4.55 -4.58 -33.17
N GLU A 5 -3.78 -5.52 -32.62
CA GLU A 5 -2.80 -6.30 -33.38
C GLU A 5 -3.08 -7.78 -33.15
N SER A 6 -3.35 -8.56 -34.22
CA SER A 6 -3.20 -10.01 -34.21
C SER A 6 -1.82 -10.41 -34.71
N GLU A 7 -1.30 -11.58 -34.32
CA GLU A 7 -0.02 -12.08 -34.85
C GLU A 7 -0.06 -12.32 -36.35
N GLU A 8 -1.18 -12.79 -36.86
CA GLU A 8 -1.40 -12.98 -38.29
C GLU A 8 -1.43 -11.67 -39.06
N TRP A 9 -1.95 -10.61 -38.46
CA TRP A 9 -1.91 -9.27 -39.02
C TRP A 9 -0.48 -8.77 -39.26
N LYS A 10 0.48 -9.12 -38.41
CA LYS A 10 1.91 -8.81 -38.60
C LYS A 10 2.50 -9.55 -39.78
N VAL A 11 1.95 -10.69 -40.11
CA VAL A 11 2.50 -11.58 -41.17
C VAL A 11 1.95 -11.22 -42.57
N GLU A 12 0.73 -10.82 -42.72
CA GLU A 12 0.13 -10.66 -44.06
C GLU A 12 0.14 -9.23 -44.66
N SER A 13 0.02 -8.19 -43.98
CA SER A 13 0.10 -6.77 -44.40
C SER A 13 -0.25 -5.84 -43.30
N GLY A 14 -0.70 -6.41 -42.28
CA GLY A 14 -1.03 -5.77 -41.10
C GLY A 14 -2.28 -4.92 -41.12
N GLU A 15 -3.21 -5.11 -41.96
CA GLU A 15 -4.37 -4.23 -42.07
C GLU A 15 -5.74 -4.90 -41.82
N TRP A 16 -5.79 -6.24 -41.60
CA TRP A 16 -7.07 -6.96 -41.53
C TRP A 16 -7.09 -7.99 -40.40
N SER A 17 -8.26 -8.20 -39.77
CA SER A 17 -8.47 -9.25 -38.77
C SER A 17 -8.73 -10.60 -39.47
N GLU A 18 -8.67 -11.70 -38.72
CA GLU A 18 -9.04 -13.05 -39.19
C GLU A 18 -10.51 -13.11 -39.66
N GLU A 19 -11.35 -12.21 -39.12
CA GLU A 19 -12.78 -12.10 -39.47
C GLU A 19 -13.03 -11.22 -40.71
N GLY A 20 -11.96 -10.66 -41.33
CA GLY A 20 -12.01 -9.85 -42.52
C GLY A 20 -12.33 -8.36 -42.30
N ASP A 21 -12.21 -7.88 -41.06
CA ASP A 21 -12.36 -6.47 -40.71
C ASP A 21 -11.04 -5.72 -40.85
N ARG A 22 -11.10 -4.51 -41.40
CA ARG A 22 -9.93 -3.66 -41.50
C ARG A 22 -9.50 -3.14 -40.14
N LEU A 23 -8.27 -3.43 -39.74
CA LEU A 23 -7.65 -2.93 -38.50
C LEU A 23 -6.95 -1.59 -38.75
N PHE A 24 -7.03 -0.71 -37.78
CA PHE A 24 -6.32 0.57 -37.81
C PHE A 24 -5.83 0.94 -36.43
N LYS A 25 -4.69 1.63 -36.39
CA LYS A 25 -4.14 2.13 -35.15
C LYS A 25 -5.05 3.24 -34.60
N ASN A 26 -5.49 3.12 -33.36
CA ASN A 26 -6.18 4.18 -32.66
C ASN A 26 -5.18 5.28 -32.27
N THR A 27 -5.30 6.45 -32.88
CA THR A 27 -4.39 7.60 -32.69
C THR A 27 -5.16 8.85 -32.29
N ASP A 28 -4.49 9.83 -31.71
CA ASP A 28 -5.07 11.10 -31.27
C ASP A 28 -5.76 11.88 -32.38
N THR A 29 -5.44 11.59 -33.65
CA THR A 29 -6.11 12.16 -34.82
C THR A 29 -7.46 11.52 -35.13
N ASN A 30 -7.77 10.38 -34.50
CA ASN A 30 -9.06 9.74 -34.58
C ASN A 30 -10.05 10.48 -33.65
N GLY A 31 -11.10 11.07 -34.18
CA GLY A 31 -12.13 11.75 -33.37
C GLY A 31 -12.86 10.82 -32.40
N ARG A 32 -12.67 9.50 -32.49
CA ARG A 32 -13.22 8.48 -31.60
C ARG A 32 -12.17 7.86 -30.65
N PHE A 33 -10.97 8.43 -30.59
CA PHE A 33 -9.82 7.91 -29.84
C PHE A 33 -10.20 7.43 -28.44
N HIS A 34 -10.78 8.30 -27.61
CA HIS A 34 -11.19 7.99 -26.25
C HIS A 34 -12.39 7.03 -26.21
N SER A 35 -13.40 7.20 -27.08
CA SER A 35 -14.59 6.35 -27.07
C SER A 35 -14.30 4.91 -27.49
N ASP A 36 -13.41 4.71 -28.45
CA ASP A 36 -13.00 3.37 -28.88
C ASP A 36 -12.21 2.66 -27.75
N TRP A 37 -11.33 3.39 -27.09
CA TRP A 37 -10.64 2.88 -25.90
C TRP A 37 -11.63 2.55 -24.76
N CYS A 38 -12.56 3.44 -24.44
CA CYS A 38 -13.59 3.24 -23.42
C CYS A 38 -14.44 1.99 -23.71
N SER A 39 -14.86 1.80 -24.96
CA SER A 39 -15.67 0.63 -25.37
C SER A 39 -14.89 -0.67 -25.17
N MET A 40 -13.61 -0.67 -25.54
CA MET A 40 -12.72 -1.82 -25.38
C MET A 40 -12.53 -2.18 -23.92
N ILE A 41 -12.22 -1.20 -23.06
CA ILE A 41 -11.93 -1.47 -21.64
C ILE A 41 -13.19 -1.81 -20.85
N TYR A 42 -14.33 -1.17 -21.16
CA TYR A 42 -15.62 -1.39 -20.49
C TYR A 42 -16.03 -2.86 -20.52
N SER A 43 -16.05 -3.47 -21.70
CA SER A 43 -16.46 -4.87 -21.86
C SER A 43 -15.57 -5.83 -21.06
N ARG A 44 -14.28 -5.58 -21.00
CA ARG A 44 -13.32 -6.39 -20.25
C ARG A 44 -13.46 -6.21 -18.74
N LEU A 45 -13.65 -4.99 -18.28
CA LEU A 45 -13.88 -4.71 -16.85
C LEU A 45 -15.22 -5.28 -16.35
N LEU A 46 -16.24 -5.30 -17.19
CA LEU A 46 -17.53 -5.95 -16.87
C LEU A 46 -17.34 -7.45 -16.62
N LEU A 47 -16.57 -8.12 -17.47
CA LEU A 47 -16.22 -9.54 -17.27
C LEU A 47 -15.36 -9.74 -16.03
N ALA A 48 -14.32 -8.93 -15.86
CA ALA A 48 -13.42 -8.99 -14.71
C ALA A 48 -14.17 -8.85 -13.39
N ARG A 49 -15.12 -7.90 -13.30
CA ARG A 49 -15.97 -7.72 -12.12
C ARG A 49 -16.75 -9.00 -11.77
N ASN A 50 -17.27 -9.70 -12.78
CA ASN A 50 -18.04 -10.92 -12.56
C ASN A 50 -17.16 -12.10 -12.10
N LEU A 51 -15.88 -12.11 -12.47
CA LEU A 51 -14.92 -13.13 -12.07
C LEU A 51 -14.33 -12.89 -10.67
N LEU A 52 -14.35 -11.66 -10.16
CA LEU A 52 -13.88 -11.35 -8.81
C LEU A 52 -14.77 -12.02 -7.75
N THR A 53 -14.14 -12.57 -6.71
CA THR A 53 -14.80 -12.95 -5.45
C THR A 53 -15.28 -11.70 -4.72
N ASP A 54 -16.18 -11.85 -3.74
CA ASP A 54 -16.75 -10.68 -3.02
C ASP A 54 -15.68 -9.90 -2.24
N ASP A 55 -14.63 -10.56 -1.78
CA ASP A 55 -13.43 -9.97 -1.15
C ASP A 55 -12.33 -9.60 -2.15
N GLY A 56 -12.56 -9.83 -3.45
CA GLY A 56 -11.59 -9.62 -4.51
C GLY A 56 -11.28 -8.15 -4.79
N VAL A 57 -10.06 -7.88 -5.23
CA VAL A 57 -9.53 -6.54 -5.53
C VAL A 57 -8.98 -6.50 -6.94
N ILE A 58 -9.20 -5.39 -7.64
CA ILE A 58 -8.61 -5.11 -8.94
C ILE A 58 -7.67 -3.91 -8.87
N PHE A 59 -6.48 -4.04 -9.46
CA PHE A 59 -5.49 -2.98 -9.65
C PHE A 59 -5.38 -2.67 -11.12
N ILE A 60 -5.55 -1.42 -11.52
CA ILE A 60 -5.51 -1.02 -12.93
C ILE A 60 -4.50 0.12 -13.08
N SER A 61 -3.36 -0.20 -13.70
CA SER A 61 -2.36 0.82 -14.05
C SER A 61 -2.83 1.64 -15.23
N ILE A 62 -2.73 2.95 -15.13
CA ILE A 62 -3.20 3.89 -16.15
C ILE A 62 -2.31 5.14 -16.18
N ASP A 63 -2.25 5.81 -17.31
CA ASP A 63 -1.61 7.11 -17.45
C ASP A 63 -2.60 8.27 -17.45
N ASP A 64 -2.09 9.49 -17.60
CA ASP A 64 -2.89 10.71 -17.52
C ASP A 64 -3.89 10.86 -18.68
N ASN A 65 -3.74 10.11 -19.78
CA ASN A 65 -4.59 10.27 -20.95
C ASN A 65 -6.01 9.74 -20.70
N GLU A 66 -6.13 8.62 -19.96
CA GLU A 66 -7.40 7.92 -19.81
C GLU A 66 -7.83 7.71 -18.34
N VAL A 67 -7.10 8.27 -17.38
CA VAL A 67 -7.36 8.07 -15.93
C VAL A 67 -8.78 8.53 -15.54
N ASP A 68 -9.25 9.65 -16.08
CA ASP A 68 -10.57 10.20 -15.77
C ASP A 68 -11.71 9.33 -16.38
N ASN A 69 -11.50 8.84 -17.61
CA ASN A 69 -12.45 7.96 -18.26
C ASN A 69 -12.49 6.60 -17.56
N LEU A 70 -11.33 6.03 -17.23
CA LEU A 70 -11.24 4.78 -16.48
C LEU A 70 -11.94 4.89 -15.13
N ARG A 71 -11.73 5.99 -14.40
CA ARG A 71 -12.38 6.22 -13.11
C ARG A 71 -13.91 6.17 -13.23
N LYS A 72 -14.50 6.85 -14.22
CA LYS A 72 -15.93 6.87 -14.45
C LYS A 72 -16.48 5.48 -14.80
N ILE A 73 -15.78 4.75 -15.66
CA ILE A 73 -16.12 3.38 -16.03
C ILE A 73 -16.11 2.47 -14.79
N CYS A 74 -15.08 2.56 -13.96
CA CYS A 74 -14.99 1.77 -12.75
C CYS A 74 -16.06 2.15 -11.72
N ASP A 75 -16.39 3.44 -11.56
CA ASP A 75 -17.48 3.89 -10.68
C ASP A 75 -18.84 3.33 -11.14
N GLU A 76 -19.08 3.25 -12.45
CA GLU A 76 -20.29 2.65 -13.02
C GLU A 76 -20.33 1.13 -12.81
N LEU A 77 -19.25 0.43 -13.11
CA LEU A 77 -19.20 -1.02 -13.07
C LEU A 77 -19.08 -1.59 -11.65
N PHE A 78 -18.20 -1.07 -10.84
CA PHE A 78 -17.91 -1.56 -9.48
C PHE A 78 -18.75 -0.85 -8.40
N GLY A 79 -19.24 0.36 -8.69
CA GLY A 79 -19.85 1.26 -7.73
C GLY A 79 -18.81 2.18 -7.07
N ASN A 80 -19.12 3.47 -6.94
CA ASN A 80 -18.23 4.47 -6.35
C ASN A 80 -17.89 4.17 -4.88
N THR A 81 -18.77 3.48 -4.14
CA THR A 81 -18.54 3.06 -2.74
C THR A 81 -17.48 1.97 -2.63
N ASN A 82 -17.19 1.23 -3.69
CA ASN A 82 -16.19 0.17 -3.76
C ASN A 82 -14.81 0.66 -4.22
N PHE A 83 -14.67 1.96 -4.41
CA PHE A 83 -13.36 2.57 -4.64
C PHE A 83 -12.49 2.48 -3.38
N ILE A 84 -11.29 1.94 -3.53
CA ILE A 84 -10.34 1.81 -2.42
C ILE A 84 -9.32 2.94 -2.43
N ALA A 85 -8.59 3.11 -3.53
CA ALA A 85 -7.52 4.11 -3.60
C ALA A 85 -7.11 4.47 -5.03
N PHE A 86 -6.51 5.68 -5.17
CA PHE A 86 -5.54 6.00 -6.20
C PHE A 86 -4.13 5.81 -5.62
N LEU A 87 -3.33 4.99 -6.27
CA LEU A 87 -1.92 4.85 -5.95
C LEU A 87 -1.10 5.67 -6.96
N THR A 88 -0.20 6.49 -6.46
CA THR A 88 0.77 7.23 -7.28
C THR A 88 2.10 6.48 -7.22
N VAL A 89 2.55 5.94 -8.34
CA VAL A 89 3.79 5.17 -8.45
C VAL A 89 4.86 6.01 -9.09
N ILE A 90 5.97 6.24 -8.39
CA ILE A 90 7.14 6.94 -8.96
C ILE A 90 7.89 5.98 -9.87
N VAL A 91 7.76 6.19 -11.19
CA VAL A 91 8.34 5.33 -12.22
C VAL A 91 9.62 5.86 -12.84
N LYS A 92 9.96 7.13 -12.59
CA LYS A 92 11.18 7.80 -13.09
C LYS A 92 11.70 8.78 -12.07
N THR A 93 13.00 8.82 -11.85
CA THR A 93 13.63 9.74 -10.90
C THR A 93 13.83 11.17 -11.47
N LYS A 94 14.04 11.30 -12.78
CA LYS A 94 14.33 12.59 -13.43
C LYS A 94 13.19 13.10 -14.31
N GLY A 95 12.28 12.23 -14.75
CA GLY A 95 11.16 12.56 -15.63
C GLY A 95 11.56 13.11 -17.01
N ARG A 96 10.58 13.17 -17.93
CA ARG A 96 10.69 13.96 -19.17
C ARG A 96 9.83 15.21 -19.01
N ARG A 97 10.32 16.35 -19.50
CA ARG A 97 9.57 17.60 -19.46
C ARG A 97 8.44 17.57 -20.50
N TYR A 98 7.23 17.80 -20.03
CA TYR A 98 6.05 18.08 -20.86
C TYR A 98 5.41 19.35 -20.30
N GLY A 99 5.28 20.40 -21.09
CA GLY A 99 4.56 21.61 -20.69
C GLY A 99 5.08 22.31 -19.41
N GLY A 100 6.38 22.21 -19.10
CA GLY A 100 6.98 22.86 -17.93
C GLY A 100 7.17 21.94 -16.71
N PHE A 101 6.44 20.83 -16.60
CA PHE A 101 6.62 19.84 -15.55
C PHE A 101 7.31 18.57 -16.06
N ALA A 102 8.08 17.92 -15.19
CA ALA A 102 8.68 16.63 -15.48
C ALA A 102 7.74 15.50 -15.01
N LYS A 103 7.18 14.72 -15.94
CA LYS A 103 6.35 13.57 -15.62
C LYS A 103 7.22 12.45 -15.02
N THR A 104 6.95 12.11 -13.75
CA THR A 104 7.74 11.14 -12.96
C THR A 104 6.94 9.96 -12.45
N HIS A 105 5.62 9.99 -12.56
CA HIS A 105 4.74 9.00 -11.98
C HIS A 105 3.71 8.44 -12.97
N GLU A 106 3.12 7.35 -12.58
CA GLU A 106 1.93 6.74 -13.16
C GLU A 106 0.91 6.52 -12.06
N GLN A 107 -0.35 6.31 -12.44
CA GLN A 107 -1.46 6.06 -11.53
C GLN A 107 -1.84 4.57 -11.54
N VAL A 108 -2.31 4.09 -10.40
CA VAL A 108 -3.00 2.80 -10.30
C VAL A 108 -4.31 3.03 -9.58
N ILE A 109 -5.41 2.63 -10.22
CA ILE A 109 -6.74 2.70 -9.62
C ILE A 109 -7.02 1.35 -8.95
N VAL A 110 -7.57 1.39 -7.74
CA VAL A 110 -7.87 0.19 -6.96
C VAL A 110 -9.34 0.17 -6.57
N TYR A 111 -10.03 -0.91 -6.90
CA TYR A 111 -11.42 -1.20 -6.50
C TYR A 111 -11.54 -2.57 -5.87
N GLY A 112 -12.46 -2.68 -4.92
CA GLY A 112 -12.95 -3.97 -4.44
C GLY A 112 -14.21 -4.42 -5.19
N LYS A 113 -14.54 -5.69 -5.13
CA LYS A 113 -15.86 -6.19 -5.50
C LYS A 113 -16.92 -5.72 -4.50
N ASN A 114 -16.63 -5.90 -3.21
CA ASN A 114 -17.37 -5.38 -2.06
C ASN A 114 -16.36 -4.92 -1.01
N VAL A 115 -16.18 -3.60 -0.89
CA VAL A 115 -15.15 -3.01 -0.02
C VAL A 115 -15.29 -3.41 1.45
N GLU A 116 -16.50 -3.72 1.92
CA GLU A 116 -16.73 -4.15 3.30
C GLU A 116 -16.13 -5.54 3.61
N GLN A 117 -15.92 -6.36 2.57
CA GLN A 117 -15.31 -7.69 2.70
C GLN A 117 -13.82 -7.69 2.35
N VAL A 118 -13.33 -6.66 1.69
CA VAL A 118 -11.92 -6.54 1.31
C VAL A 118 -11.03 -6.42 2.55
N LYS A 119 -10.00 -7.25 2.61
CA LYS A 119 -8.94 -7.17 3.62
C LYS A 119 -7.60 -7.06 2.91
N LEU A 120 -6.96 -5.90 3.04
CA LEU A 120 -5.62 -5.70 2.53
C LEU A 120 -4.59 -6.12 3.58
N ASN A 121 -3.55 -6.83 3.15
CA ASN A 121 -2.46 -7.23 4.02
C ASN A 121 -1.54 -6.05 4.32
N GLU A 122 -0.99 -6.03 5.52
CA GLU A 122 0.16 -5.19 5.86
C GLU A 122 1.40 -5.68 5.08
N ILE A 123 2.30 -4.76 4.74
CA ILE A 123 3.54 -5.07 4.04
C ILE A 123 4.73 -5.04 4.98
N GLU A 124 5.71 -5.91 4.77
CA GLU A 124 6.96 -5.88 5.51
C GLU A 124 7.77 -4.62 5.16
N VAL A 125 8.34 -3.99 6.18
CA VAL A 125 9.20 -2.81 5.99
C VAL A 125 10.64 -3.28 5.85
N GLU A 126 11.15 -3.20 4.62
CA GLU A 126 12.51 -3.60 4.29
C GLU A 126 13.56 -2.93 5.21
N GLY A 127 14.47 -3.73 5.76
CA GLY A 127 15.54 -3.24 6.63
C GLY A 127 15.14 -2.86 8.04
N LYS A 128 13.85 -2.87 8.39
CA LYS A 128 13.39 -2.64 9.75
C LYS A 128 13.68 -3.85 10.62
N LYS A 129 14.26 -3.62 11.78
CA LYS A 129 14.58 -4.66 12.78
C LYS A 129 14.02 -4.24 14.13
N PHE A 130 13.79 -5.22 14.99
CA PHE A 130 13.51 -4.93 16.39
C PHE A 130 14.78 -4.40 17.09
N GLN A 131 14.62 -3.28 17.81
CA GLN A 131 15.69 -2.67 18.60
C GLN A 131 15.79 -3.29 20.00
N PHE A 132 14.68 -3.86 20.48
CA PHE A 132 14.56 -4.40 21.83
C PHE A 132 13.89 -5.78 21.77
N SER A 133 14.07 -6.55 22.86
CA SER A 133 13.39 -7.83 23.05
C SER A 133 13.02 -8.03 24.51
N ASP A 134 11.90 -8.73 24.74
CA ASP A 134 11.46 -9.19 26.06
C ASP A 134 10.95 -10.64 25.95
N GLU A 135 10.32 -11.15 27.01
CA GLU A 135 9.75 -12.50 27.07
C GLU A 135 8.71 -12.81 25.96
N ASN A 136 8.06 -11.76 25.43
CA ASN A 136 7.07 -11.87 24.35
C ASN A 136 7.67 -11.65 22.95
N GLY A 137 8.99 -11.57 22.83
CA GLY A 137 9.73 -11.43 21.58
C GLY A 137 10.26 -10.03 21.31
N GLY A 138 10.62 -9.78 20.05
CA GLY A 138 11.15 -8.49 19.60
C GLY A 138 10.12 -7.38 19.60
N PHE A 139 10.56 -6.14 19.82
CA PHE A 139 9.72 -4.94 19.70
C PHE A 139 10.52 -3.69 19.38
N ASN A 140 9.84 -2.70 18.82
CA ASN A 140 10.24 -1.30 18.77
C ASN A 140 9.33 -0.49 19.68
N VAL A 141 9.65 0.77 19.94
CA VAL A 141 8.83 1.62 20.79
C VAL A 141 8.29 2.83 20.06
N GLN A 142 7.05 3.20 20.37
CA GLN A 142 6.41 4.40 19.87
C GLN A 142 5.84 5.19 21.05
N ASP A 143 6.09 6.52 21.07
CA ASP A 143 5.54 7.39 22.12
C ASP A 143 4.01 7.20 22.22
N LEU A 144 3.51 6.93 23.42
CA LEU A 144 2.08 6.76 23.67
C LEU A 144 1.33 8.10 23.63
N ARG A 145 2.02 9.19 23.85
CA ARG A 145 1.46 10.54 23.76
C ARG A 145 1.03 10.85 22.32
N ASN A 146 -0.12 11.49 22.16
CA ASN A 146 -0.50 12.03 20.87
C ASN A 146 0.43 13.19 20.49
N GLN A 147 1.10 13.09 19.34
CA GLN A 147 2.08 14.07 18.88
C GLN A 147 1.44 15.40 18.45
N ASN A 148 0.18 15.39 18.03
CA ASN A 148 -0.54 16.59 17.62
C ASN A 148 -1.36 17.17 18.80
N ALA A 149 -0.67 17.78 19.77
CA ALA A 149 -1.30 18.35 20.96
C ALA A 149 -2.27 19.51 20.64
N ARG A 150 -2.08 20.22 19.51
CA ARG A 150 -3.00 21.28 19.08
C ARG A 150 -4.38 20.72 18.69
N ALA A 151 -4.41 19.61 17.98
CA ALA A 151 -5.65 18.96 17.53
C ALA A 151 -6.24 18.03 18.60
N PHE A 152 -5.39 17.41 19.45
CA PHE A 152 -5.78 16.41 20.45
C PHE A 152 -5.19 16.77 21.82
N ASN A 153 -5.99 17.39 22.68
CA ASN A 153 -5.58 17.88 24.00
C ASN A 153 -6.64 17.61 25.07
N SER A 154 -6.34 17.96 26.32
CA SER A 154 -7.22 17.73 27.46
C SER A 154 -8.58 18.42 27.35
N THR A 155 -8.67 19.54 26.60
CA THR A 155 -9.93 20.29 26.43
C THR A 155 -10.92 19.50 25.56
N ASN A 156 -10.45 18.90 24.45
CA ASN A 156 -11.34 18.20 23.52
C ASN A 156 -11.32 16.67 23.68
N ARG A 157 -10.37 16.13 24.46
CA ARG A 157 -10.23 14.69 24.76
C ARG A 157 -9.90 14.45 26.24
N PRO A 158 -10.73 14.94 27.18
CA PRO A 158 -10.40 14.88 28.63
C PRO A 158 -10.20 13.45 29.14
N ASN A 159 -10.94 12.49 28.62
CA ASN A 159 -10.85 11.07 29.02
C ASN A 159 -9.53 10.41 28.62
N LEU A 160 -8.74 11.02 27.75
CA LEU A 160 -7.43 10.54 27.33
C LEU A 160 -6.27 11.19 28.12
N ARG A 161 -6.56 12.13 29.05
CA ARG A 161 -5.60 12.69 29.99
C ARG A 161 -5.81 12.10 31.38
N TYR A 162 -5.04 11.06 31.68
CA TYR A 162 -5.06 10.38 32.97
C TYR A 162 -3.64 9.94 33.33
N PRO A 163 -3.33 9.71 34.62
CA PRO A 163 -2.00 9.29 35.03
C PRO A 163 -1.74 7.81 34.75
N PHE A 164 -0.51 7.52 34.35
CA PHE A 164 0.16 6.25 34.60
C PHE A 164 1.05 6.38 35.84
N TYR A 165 1.37 5.27 36.46
CA TYR A 165 2.28 5.18 37.59
C TYR A 165 3.46 4.33 37.19
N VAL A 166 4.68 4.81 37.41
CA VAL A 166 5.92 4.20 36.91
C VAL A 166 6.83 3.87 38.09
N ASP A 167 7.33 2.64 38.10
CA ASP A 167 8.39 2.25 38.98
C ASP A 167 9.73 2.64 38.35
N THR A 168 10.33 3.71 38.85
CA THR A 168 11.59 4.27 38.29
C THR A 168 12.83 3.53 38.76
N GLU A 169 12.71 2.72 39.81
CA GLU A 169 13.82 1.94 40.36
C GLU A 169 13.96 0.55 39.70
N ASP A 170 12.81 -0.03 39.24
CA ASP A 170 12.78 -1.32 38.54
C ASP A 170 12.87 -1.12 37.03
N LYS A 171 14.06 -1.36 36.49
CA LYS A 171 14.35 -1.27 35.04
C LYS A 171 14.69 -2.64 34.48
N ASP A 172 14.07 -2.96 33.33
CA ASP A 172 14.44 -4.16 32.57
C ASP A 172 15.83 -4.04 31.90
N ASN A 173 16.28 -5.12 31.28
CA ASN A 173 17.56 -5.18 30.57
C ASN A 173 17.69 -4.17 29.42
N ASN A 174 16.59 -3.62 28.93
CA ASN A 174 16.53 -2.60 27.88
C ASN A 174 16.48 -1.18 28.46
N GLY A 175 16.46 -1.04 29.78
CA GLY A 175 16.37 0.25 30.51
C GLY A 175 14.95 0.83 30.55
N PHE A 176 13.91 0.01 30.33
CA PHE A 176 12.52 0.42 30.50
C PHE A 176 12.00 0.11 31.90
N CYS A 177 11.22 1.02 32.42
CA CYS A 177 10.52 0.92 33.69
C CYS A 177 9.12 0.36 33.50
N LYS A 178 8.64 -0.37 34.51
CA LYS A 178 7.31 -0.95 34.51
C LYS A 178 6.21 0.10 34.72
N VAL A 179 5.10 -0.06 34.03
CA VAL A 179 3.96 0.89 34.00
C VAL A 179 2.74 0.28 34.70
N TYR A 180 2.04 1.09 35.49
CA TYR A 180 0.85 0.69 36.23
C TYR A 180 -0.29 1.70 36.01
N LEU A 181 -1.54 1.23 36.13
CA LEU A 181 -2.75 2.06 36.06
C LEU A 181 -3.30 2.50 37.42
N LYS A 182 -2.83 1.86 38.47
CA LYS A 182 -3.25 2.15 39.85
C LYS A 182 -2.12 2.76 40.65
N LYS A 183 -2.42 3.79 41.46
CA LYS A 183 -1.47 4.39 42.39
C LYS A 183 -1.03 3.36 43.42
N LYS A 184 0.25 3.28 43.68
CA LYS A 184 0.88 2.55 44.79
C LYS A 184 1.99 3.39 45.38
N GLU A 185 2.33 3.15 46.63
CA GLU A 185 3.47 3.79 47.28
C GLU A 185 4.79 3.47 46.53
N GLY A 186 5.66 4.45 46.40
CA GLY A 186 6.94 4.33 45.68
C GLY A 186 6.83 4.53 44.16
N LEU A 187 5.66 4.63 43.56
CA LEU A 187 5.50 4.86 42.13
C LEU A 187 5.38 6.35 41.80
N THR A 188 6.03 6.75 40.71
CA THR A 188 5.97 8.11 40.16
C THR A 188 4.74 8.28 39.29
N GLU A 189 3.96 9.32 39.54
CA GLU A 189 2.77 9.68 38.73
C GLU A 189 3.20 10.42 37.46
N VAL A 190 2.74 9.94 36.28
CA VAL A 190 3.14 10.45 34.97
C VAL A 190 1.92 10.82 34.13
N TYR A 191 1.80 12.08 33.76
CA TYR A 191 0.85 12.59 32.77
C TYR A 191 1.51 12.86 31.42
N PRO A 192 0.73 12.93 30.32
CA PRO A 192 1.28 13.42 29.06
C PRO A 192 1.79 14.85 29.23
N ILE A 193 2.95 15.14 28.69
CA ILE A 193 3.58 16.47 28.79
C ILE A 193 2.75 17.56 28.09
N THR A 194 2.87 18.78 28.57
CA THR A 194 2.30 19.97 27.90
C THR A 194 3.24 20.41 26.77
N VAL A 195 2.70 20.69 25.59
CA VAL A 195 3.45 21.10 24.40
C VAL A 195 2.82 22.36 23.83
N ASN A 196 3.61 23.43 23.69
CA ASN A 196 3.17 24.72 23.15
C ASN A 196 1.89 25.28 23.82
N GLY A 197 1.77 25.11 25.13
CA GLY A 197 0.61 25.55 25.92
C GLY A 197 -0.61 24.62 25.86
N PHE A 198 -0.53 23.51 25.14
CA PHE A 198 -1.58 22.50 25.08
C PHE A 198 -1.24 21.30 25.95
N ASP A 199 -2.14 20.92 26.84
CA ASP A 199 -2.03 19.69 27.62
C ASP A 199 -2.29 18.48 26.73
N SER A 200 -1.24 17.76 26.36
CA SER A 200 -1.34 16.57 25.51
C SER A 200 -2.16 15.45 26.18
N VAL A 201 -2.56 14.49 25.38
CA VAL A 201 -3.31 13.30 25.79
C VAL A 201 -2.64 12.03 25.32
N TRP A 202 -2.98 10.90 25.92
CA TRP A 202 -2.58 9.59 25.45
C TRP A 202 -3.36 9.19 24.20
N ARG A 203 -2.80 8.28 23.39
CA ARG A 203 -3.50 7.65 22.26
C ARG A 203 -4.46 6.54 22.68
N TRP A 204 -4.28 5.99 23.88
CA TRP A 204 -5.07 4.90 24.41
C TRP A 204 -6.02 5.35 25.52
N GLY A 205 -7.26 4.88 25.49
CA GLY A 205 -8.22 5.04 26.58
C GLY A 205 -7.84 4.17 27.78
N LYS A 206 -8.09 4.70 29.00
CA LYS A 206 -7.68 4.04 30.26
C LYS A 206 -8.42 2.73 30.50
N LYS A 207 -9.75 2.74 30.34
CA LYS A 207 -10.62 1.59 30.62
C LYS A 207 -10.62 0.52 29.55
N GLU A 208 -10.28 0.92 28.35
CA GLU A 208 -10.26 0.09 27.15
C GLU A 208 -8.84 -0.45 26.93
N LYS A 209 -8.15 0.14 25.97
CA LYS A 209 -6.90 -0.40 25.45
C LYS A 209 -5.76 -0.43 26.47
N ALA A 210 -5.65 0.57 27.37
CA ALA A 210 -4.57 0.61 28.35
C ALA A 210 -4.70 -0.45 29.44
N SER A 211 -5.93 -0.82 29.86
CA SER A 211 -6.15 -1.85 30.87
C SER A 211 -5.94 -3.27 30.33
N GLU A 212 -6.30 -3.50 29.08
CA GLU A 212 -6.19 -4.79 28.40
C GLU A 212 -4.76 -5.10 27.94
N HIS A 213 -4.00 -4.06 27.57
CA HIS A 213 -2.67 -4.19 26.98
C HIS A 213 -1.56 -3.52 27.81
N LEU A 214 -1.67 -3.57 29.15
CA LEU A 214 -0.71 -2.89 30.01
C LEU A 214 0.72 -3.44 29.87
N SER A 215 0.89 -4.73 29.58
CA SER A 215 2.19 -5.37 29.30
C SER A 215 2.86 -4.85 28.04
N GLU A 216 2.09 -4.27 27.12
CA GLU A 216 2.58 -3.63 25.90
C GLU A 216 2.97 -2.15 26.11
N LEU A 217 2.92 -1.67 27.35
CA LEU A 217 3.42 -0.34 27.72
C LEU A 217 4.75 -0.45 28.47
N ALA A 218 5.62 0.51 28.21
CA ALA A 218 6.90 0.66 28.87
C ALA A 218 7.17 2.14 29.14
N ALA A 219 7.88 2.46 30.20
CA ALA A 219 8.28 3.83 30.49
C ALA A 219 9.80 3.97 30.40
N ARG A 220 10.28 5.14 30.01
CA ARG A 220 11.70 5.47 30.01
C ARG A 220 11.93 6.90 30.48
N ILE A 221 12.96 7.09 31.30
CA ILE A 221 13.42 8.40 31.70
C ILE A 221 14.30 8.94 30.58
N GLY A 222 13.93 10.08 29.99
CA GLY A 222 14.75 10.74 28.99
C GLY A 222 16.00 11.39 29.57
N THR A 223 16.91 11.84 28.73
CA THR A 223 18.10 12.61 29.11
C THR A 223 17.74 13.97 29.73
N ASP A 224 16.52 14.45 29.48
CA ASP A 224 15.89 15.64 30.05
C ASP A 224 15.22 15.38 31.42
N GLY A 225 15.33 14.18 31.96
CA GLY A 225 14.68 13.78 33.22
C GLY A 225 13.19 13.51 33.11
N ILE A 226 12.57 13.70 31.93
CA ILE A 226 11.13 13.48 31.72
C ILE A 226 10.85 12.00 31.50
N ILE A 227 9.86 11.48 32.26
CA ILE A 227 9.38 10.11 32.06
C ILE A 227 8.39 10.10 30.91
N ARG A 228 8.66 9.28 29.88
CA ARG A 228 7.77 9.07 28.74
C ARG A 228 7.24 7.66 28.73
N ILE A 229 5.96 7.54 28.34
CA ILE A 229 5.30 6.25 28.20
C ILE A 229 5.32 5.87 26.73
N TYR A 230 5.72 4.65 26.44
CA TYR A 230 5.84 4.08 25.10
C TYR A 230 4.93 2.88 24.95
N GLN A 231 4.41 2.70 23.74
CA GLN A 231 3.80 1.46 23.28
C GLN A 231 4.87 0.59 22.63
N LYS A 232 4.92 -0.69 22.97
CA LYS A 232 5.71 -1.70 22.28
C LYS A 232 5.06 -2.07 20.96
N MET A 233 5.80 -1.97 19.88
CA MET A 233 5.38 -2.30 18.51
C MET A 233 6.05 -3.61 18.10
N ARG A 234 5.28 -4.70 18.07
CA ARG A 234 5.81 -6.05 17.82
C ARG A 234 5.69 -6.51 16.37
N LYS A 235 5.31 -5.61 15.46
CA LYS A 235 5.23 -5.90 14.05
C LYS A 235 6.29 -5.07 13.30
N LEU A 236 6.89 -5.68 12.30
CA LEU A 236 7.77 -5.02 11.33
C LEU A 236 7.02 -4.66 10.04
N THR A 237 5.71 -4.80 10.06
CA THR A 237 4.82 -4.48 8.94
C THR A 237 4.24 -3.08 9.07
N GLU A 238 3.77 -2.53 7.97
CA GLU A 238 3.00 -1.28 7.92
C GLU A 238 1.85 -1.39 6.91
N GLU A 239 0.85 -0.53 7.05
CA GLU A 239 -0.21 -0.41 6.05
C GLU A 239 0.35 0.08 4.71
N PRO A 240 -0.13 -0.45 3.57
CA PRO A 240 0.26 0.02 2.24
C PRO A 240 -0.03 1.52 2.09
N LYS A 241 0.92 2.24 1.50
CA LYS A 241 0.79 3.68 1.26
C LYS A 241 0.26 3.97 -0.14
N THR A 242 -0.45 5.07 -0.30
CA THR A 242 -0.98 5.51 -1.61
C THR A 242 0.08 6.14 -2.50
N VAL A 243 1.24 6.53 -1.96
CA VAL A 243 2.38 7.04 -2.73
C VAL A 243 3.52 6.03 -2.63
N LEU A 244 3.82 5.37 -3.74
CA LEU A 244 4.79 4.29 -3.83
C LEU A 244 6.12 4.84 -4.34
N ILE A 245 7.07 5.01 -3.41
CA ILE A 245 8.41 5.56 -3.68
C ILE A 245 9.44 4.48 -3.34
N ASN A 246 9.73 3.62 -4.30
CA ASN A 246 10.82 2.64 -4.16
C ASN A 246 11.62 2.62 -5.47
N LYS A 247 12.95 2.50 -5.36
CA LYS A 247 13.85 2.38 -6.52
C LYS A 247 13.57 1.14 -7.36
N GLU A 248 12.96 0.13 -6.77
CA GLU A 248 12.59 -1.11 -7.47
C GLU A 248 11.31 -0.99 -8.30
N TYR A 249 10.53 0.11 -8.13
CA TYR A 249 9.30 0.35 -8.90
C TYR A 249 9.51 1.19 -10.16
N ILE A 250 10.75 1.66 -10.41
CA ILE A 250 11.05 2.47 -11.60
C ILE A 250 11.04 1.61 -12.87
N SER A 251 10.49 2.16 -13.98
CA SER A 251 10.26 1.44 -15.24
C SER A 251 11.51 0.74 -15.80
N ILE A 252 12.69 1.33 -15.63
CA ILE A 252 13.95 0.74 -16.11
C ILE A 252 14.26 -0.61 -15.46
N LYS A 253 13.73 -0.90 -14.27
CA LYS A 253 13.90 -2.23 -13.63
C LYS A 253 13.16 -3.29 -14.40
N GLY A 254 11.86 -3.06 -14.72
CA GLY A 254 11.09 -4.00 -15.52
C GLY A 254 11.75 -4.26 -16.88
N THR A 255 12.23 -3.23 -17.57
CA THR A 255 12.96 -3.40 -18.83
C THR A 255 14.18 -4.29 -18.68
N ARG A 256 15.00 -4.09 -17.64
CA ARG A 256 16.19 -4.92 -17.39
C ARG A 256 15.84 -6.37 -17.03
N GLU A 257 14.79 -6.57 -16.24
CA GLU A 257 14.30 -7.90 -15.86
C GLU A 257 13.93 -8.72 -17.10
N ILE A 258 13.10 -8.14 -17.99
CA ILE A 258 12.71 -8.80 -19.24
C ILE A 258 13.91 -9.03 -20.18
N GLN A 259 14.79 -8.05 -20.31
CA GLN A 259 16.00 -8.20 -21.12
C GLN A 259 16.91 -9.32 -20.62
N ASN A 260 17.03 -9.51 -19.32
CA ASN A 260 17.83 -10.60 -18.73
C ASN A 260 17.22 -11.99 -18.96
N ILE A 261 15.90 -12.09 -19.09
CA ILE A 261 15.19 -13.37 -19.23
C ILE A 261 14.99 -13.73 -20.71
N LEU A 262 14.50 -12.76 -21.51
CA LEU A 262 14.05 -13.00 -22.88
C LEU A 262 14.96 -12.37 -23.95
N GLY A 263 15.87 -11.48 -23.58
CA GLY A 263 16.71 -10.74 -24.52
C GLY A 263 16.24 -9.32 -24.80
N ILE A 264 17.04 -8.58 -25.58
CA ILE A 264 16.81 -7.16 -25.87
C ILE A 264 15.72 -7.01 -26.95
N GLY A 265 14.79 -6.05 -26.76
CA GLY A 265 13.82 -5.64 -27.79
C GLY A 265 12.60 -6.55 -27.92
N ILE A 266 12.38 -7.49 -26.99
CA ILE A 266 11.24 -8.41 -27.03
C ILE A 266 9.94 -7.77 -26.58
N PHE A 267 10.00 -6.86 -25.60
CA PHE A 267 8.82 -6.18 -25.06
C PHE A 267 9.13 -4.75 -24.63
N ASP A 268 8.26 -3.81 -24.98
CA ASP A 268 8.38 -2.40 -24.63
C ASP A 268 7.62 -2.08 -23.31
N PHE A 269 8.30 -1.37 -22.42
CA PHE A 269 7.71 -0.83 -21.18
C PHE A 269 7.09 -1.86 -20.22
N PRO A 270 7.76 -3.00 -19.92
CA PRO A 270 7.24 -3.95 -18.93
C PRO A 270 7.15 -3.29 -17.56
N LYS A 271 6.13 -3.70 -16.77
CA LYS A 271 6.02 -3.26 -15.37
C LYS A 271 7.12 -3.92 -14.53
N PRO A 272 7.70 -3.21 -13.54
CA PRO A 272 8.69 -3.80 -12.64
C PRO A 272 8.10 -4.94 -11.81
N LEU A 273 8.81 -6.04 -11.71
CA LEU A 273 8.40 -7.24 -10.97
C LEU A 273 8.02 -6.93 -9.52
N ASN A 274 8.86 -6.15 -8.83
CA ASN A 274 8.62 -5.80 -7.42
C ASN A 274 7.38 -4.92 -7.20
N LEU A 275 6.94 -4.15 -8.21
CA LEU A 275 5.68 -3.41 -8.14
C LEU A 275 4.47 -4.34 -8.20
N ILE A 276 4.47 -5.28 -9.14
CA ILE A 276 3.37 -6.25 -9.29
C ILE A 276 3.33 -7.18 -8.06
N LYS A 277 4.49 -7.66 -7.63
CA LYS A 277 4.62 -8.46 -6.41
C LYS A 277 4.07 -7.74 -5.16
N LEU A 278 4.29 -6.43 -5.04
CA LEU A 278 3.66 -5.64 -3.98
C LEU A 278 2.13 -5.70 -4.06
N PHE A 279 1.52 -5.50 -5.24
CA PHE A 279 0.07 -5.55 -5.39
C PHE A 279 -0.50 -6.92 -5.03
N GLU A 280 0.16 -7.99 -5.48
CA GLU A 280 -0.21 -9.36 -5.14
C GLU A 280 -0.08 -9.61 -3.63
N SER A 281 1.01 -9.20 -2.99
CA SER A 281 1.21 -9.40 -1.56
C SER A 281 0.18 -8.66 -0.70
N ILE A 282 -0.27 -7.48 -1.15
CA ILE A 282 -1.30 -6.68 -0.46
C ILE A 282 -2.68 -7.35 -0.54
N ALA A 283 -3.03 -7.94 -1.68
CA ALA A 283 -4.41 -8.34 -1.97
C ALA A 283 -4.64 -9.85 -2.01
N THR A 284 -3.60 -10.68 -1.80
CA THR A 284 -3.73 -12.14 -1.91
C THR A 284 -3.31 -12.86 -0.63
N SER A 285 -3.90 -14.03 -0.44
CA SER A 285 -3.42 -15.07 0.48
C SER A 285 -2.63 -16.13 -0.30
N GLU A 286 -2.07 -17.10 0.40
CA GLU A 286 -1.23 -18.18 -0.17
C GLU A 286 -1.93 -19.05 -1.24
N ASN A 287 -3.27 -19.08 -1.29
CA ASN A 287 -4.04 -19.91 -2.22
C ASN A 287 -4.93 -19.12 -3.18
N SER A 288 -4.71 -17.83 -3.31
CA SER A 288 -5.54 -16.96 -4.16
C SER A 288 -5.39 -17.26 -5.64
N ILE A 289 -6.44 -16.98 -6.41
CA ILE A 289 -6.42 -16.99 -7.87
C ILE A 289 -6.23 -15.56 -8.35
N ILE A 290 -5.26 -15.35 -9.26
CA ILE A 290 -4.88 -14.07 -9.82
C ILE A 290 -5.17 -14.10 -11.32
N LEU A 291 -5.88 -13.10 -11.82
CA LEU A 291 -6.18 -12.97 -13.23
C LEU A 291 -5.53 -11.71 -13.78
N ASP A 292 -4.70 -11.86 -14.79
CA ASP A 292 -4.19 -10.76 -15.61
C ASP A 292 -4.66 -10.94 -17.06
N PHE A 293 -5.66 -10.13 -17.45
CA PHE A 293 -6.25 -10.20 -18.81
C PHE A 293 -5.61 -9.18 -19.77
N PHE A 294 -4.55 -8.49 -19.34
CA PHE A 294 -3.65 -7.69 -20.18
C PHE A 294 -2.20 -8.07 -19.88
N SER A 295 -1.88 -9.34 -20.00
CA SER A 295 -0.66 -9.99 -19.49
C SER A 295 0.66 -9.33 -19.93
N GLY A 296 0.66 -8.66 -21.10
CA GLY A 296 1.84 -7.96 -21.59
C GLY A 296 3.10 -8.83 -21.60
N SER A 297 4.06 -8.45 -20.75
CA SER A 297 5.31 -9.22 -20.57
C SER A 297 5.20 -10.38 -19.56
N ALA A 298 3.98 -10.74 -19.14
CA ALA A 298 3.71 -11.78 -18.15
C ALA A 298 4.36 -11.52 -16.76
N THR A 299 4.56 -10.25 -16.39
CA THR A 299 5.18 -9.88 -15.12
C THR A 299 4.35 -10.38 -13.92
N THR A 300 3.03 -10.42 -14.04
CA THR A 300 2.10 -10.96 -13.02
C THR A 300 2.38 -12.45 -12.77
N ALA A 301 2.50 -13.25 -13.82
CA ALA A 301 2.84 -14.67 -13.67
C ALA A 301 4.21 -14.86 -13.00
N HIS A 302 5.20 -14.05 -13.35
CA HIS A 302 6.52 -14.07 -12.72
C HIS A 302 6.43 -13.70 -11.22
N ALA A 303 5.64 -12.69 -10.85
CA ALA A 303 5.44 -12.28 -9.47
C ALA A 303 4.76 -13.39 -8.64
N VAL A 304 3.72 -14.04 -9.18
CA VAL A 304 3.07 -15.22 -8.56
C VAL A 304 4.07 -16.33 -8.27
N MET A 305 4.89 -16.70 -9.27
CA MET A 305 5.91 -17.75 -9.09
C MET A 305 6.92 -17.39 -8.01
N GLN A 306 7.35 -16.12 -7.97
CA GLN A 306 8.32 -15.68 -6.99
C GLN A 306 7.72 -15.64 -5.58
N LEU A 307 6.51 -15.11 -5.38
CA LEU A 307 5.84 -15.11 -4.09
C LEU A 307 5.63 -16.53 -3.56
N ASN A 308 5.16 -17.44 -4.41
CA ASN A 308 4.99 -18.85 -4.02
C ASN A 308 6.32 -19.51 -3.61
N ALA A 309 7.43 -19.15 -4.26
CA ALA A 309 8.75 -19.65 -3.87
C ALA A 309 9.24 -19.07 -2.54
N GLU A 310 8.85 -17.84 -2.19
CA GLU A 310 9.28 -17.15 -0.97
C GLU A 310 8.49 -17.59 0.27
N ASP A 311 7.17 -17.77 0.14
CA ASP A 311 6.27 -18.06 1.27
C ASP A 311 5.70 -19.49 1.27
N GLY A 312 6.04 -20.31 0.25
CA GLY A 312 5.50 -21.66 0.10
C GLY A 312 4.05 -21.71 -0.35
N GLY A 313 3.51 -20.61 -0.85
CA GLY A 313 2.14 -20.46 -1.33
C GLY A 313 1.84 -21.27 -2.60
N HIS A 314 0.55 -21.36 -2.92
CA HIS A 314 -0.01 -22.06 -4.07
C HIS A 314 -0.94 -21.16 -4.89
N ARG A 315 -0.60 -19.86 -4.99
CA ARG A 315 -1.33 -18.89 -5.85
C ARG A 315 -1.30 -19.38 -7.29
N LYS A 316 -2.36 -19.11 -8.02
CA LYS A 316 -2.53 -19.51 -9.42
C LYS A 316 -2.89 -18.32 -10.27
#